data_e0f949512d0264ac1e5cb48507debaa1
#
_entry.id   e0f949512d0264ac1e5cb48507debaa1
#
_cell.length_a   1.000
_cell.length_b   1.000
_cell.length_c   1.000
_cell.angle_alpha   90.00
_cell.angle_beta   90.00
_cell.angle_gamma   90.00
#
_symmetry.space_group_name_H-M   'P 1'
#
loop_
_entity.id
_entity.type
_entity.pdbx_description
1 polymer ?
#
loop_
_entity_poly.entity_id
_entity_poly.type
_entity_poly.pdbx_seq_one_letter_code
_entity_poly.pdbx_strand_id
1 'polypeptide(L)'
;MKLSGNRLPGLKSLILGFGAALVGLAIFAMSREAGTGPSSTSVQKVAESRRPALSAAEEHYIRELWPIHGDVERSTMRMSLGQIFYKTQGLSRAELNSRVKEALATYQAAETRLGALGPPTSLRNEHEAYLAAVRLFRESATEVLKMFGDGRDDHMLTAYPKSQEGSDKIRELGGKFWPHEFPPH
;
A
#
# COMPACT_ATOMS: atom_id res chain seq x y z
N MET A 1 -10.65 -57.11 -17.07
CA MET A 1 -9.94 -56.18 -16.11
C MET A 1 -10.56 -54.83 -16.26
N LYS A 2 -11.32 -54.38 -15.21
CA LYS A 2 -12.04 -53.11 -15.24
C LYS A 2 -11.15 -52.02 -14.64
N LEU A 3 -10.87 -50.98 -15.41
CA LEU A 3 -10.18 -49.77 -14.94
C LEU A 3 -11.22 -48.87 -14.25
N SER A 4 -11.08 -48.74 -12.95
CA SER A 4 -11.88 -47.86 -12.09
C SER A 4 -11.40 -46.41 -12.28
N GLY A 5 -12.26 -45.55 -12.80
CA GLY A 5 -12.01 -44.12 -12.93
C GLY A 5 -12.17 -43.43 -11.56
N ASN A 6 -11.09 -42.93 -11.00
CA ASN A 6 -11.10 -42.11 -9.82
C ASN A 6 -11.44 -40.67 -10.22
N ARG A 7 -12.67 -40.23 -9.95
CA ARG A 7 -13.08 -38.82 -10.10
C ARG A 7 -12.62 -38.06 -8.88
N LEU A 8 -11.75 -37.10 -9.06
CA LEU A 8 -11.39 -36.10 -8.04
C LEU A 8 -12.58 -35.16 -7.76
N PRO A 9 -12.99 -34.98 -6.51
CA PRO A 9 -14.06 -34.03 -6.19
C PRO A 9 -13.53 -32.60 -6.05
N GLY A 10 -14.15 -31.67 -6.79
CA GLY A 10 -14.51 -30.38 -6.24
C GLY A 10 -13.44 -29.28 -6.08
N LEU A 11 -12.89 -28.82 -7.20
CA LEU A 11 -12.17 -27.53 -7.24
C LEU A 11 -13.16 -26.39 -7.57
N LYS A 12 -14.17 -26.16 -6.75
CA LYS A 12 -15.19 -25.11 -6.97
C LYS A 12 -15.56 -24.28 -5.75
N SER A 13 -14.63 -24.00 -4.83
CA SER A 13 -14.99 -23.15 -3.65
C SER A 13 -13.85 -22.38 -3.03
N LEU A 14 -12.95 -21.78 -3.81
CA LEU A 14 -11.88 -20.94 -3.24
C LEU A 14 -11.61 -19.66 -4.07
N ILE A 15 -12.66 -19.11 -4.72
CA ILE A 15 -12.57 -17.85 -5.48
C ILE A 15 -13.46 -16.76 -4.82
N LEU A 16 -13.56 -16.74 -3.50
CA LEU A 16 -14.32 -15.70 -2.81
C LEU A 16 -13.53 -15.15 -1.61
N GLY A 17 -12.49 -14.39 -1.87
CA GLY A 17 -11.74 -13.77 -0.76
C GLY A 17 -10.72 -12.71 -1.15
N PHE A 18 -10.42 -12.53 -2.42
CA PHE A 18 -9.33 -11.63 -2.85
C PHE A 18 -9.79 -10.38 -3.63
N GLY A 19 -11.08 -10.08 -3.63
CA GLY A 19 -11.67 -9.08 -4.53
C GLY A 19 -12.14 -7.77 -3.91
N ALA A 20 -11.77 -7.41 -2.67
CA ALA A 20 -12.43 -6.29 -2.00
C ALA A 20 -11.55 -5.11 -1.59
N ALA A 21 -10.29 -5.03 -2.02
CA ALA A 21 -9.40 -3.93 -1.62
C ALA A 21 -8.87 -3.04 -2.77
N LEU A 22 -9.32 -3.25 -3.98
CA LEU A 22 -8.84 -2.45 -5.13
C LEU A 22 -9.98 -2.18 -6.09
N VAL A 23 -10.93 -1.34 -5.81
CA VAL A 23 -11.66 -0.48 -6.75
C VAL A 23 -12.70 0.33 -5.96
N GLY A 24 -12.26 1.42 -5.39
CA GLY A 24 -13.13 2.54 -5.04
C GLY A 24 -13.06 3.60 -6.14
N LEU A 25 -13.28 3.22 -7.40
CA LEU A 25 -13.45 4.20 -8.47
C LEU A 25 -14.91 4.68 -8.42
N ALA A 26 -15.18 5.72 -7.61
CA ALA A 26 -16.46 6.40 -7.60
C ALA A 26 -16.66 7.15 -8.92
N ILE A 27 -17.48 6.61 -9.80
CA ILE A 27 -18.05 7.31 -10.93
C ILE A 27 -19.03 8.34 -10.36
N PHE A 28 -18.63 9.59 -10.30
CA PHE A 28 -19.51 10.70 -9.95
C PHE A 28 -20.31 11.08 -11.19
N ALA A 29 -21.52 10.54 -11.32
CA ALA A 29 -22.46 10.94 -12.34
C ALA A 29 -22.97 12.36 -12.00
N MET A 30 -22.66 13.32 -12.85
CA MET A 30 -23.25 14.67 -12.82
C MET A 30 -24.73 14.58 -13.18
N SER A 31 -25.60 14.66 -12.20
CA SER A 31 -27.00 15.04 -12.44
C SER A 31 -27.12 16.55 -12.33
N ARG A 32 -27.33 17.15 -13.47
CA ARG A 32 -27.61 18.58 -13.65
C ARG A 32 -29.11 18.75 -13.53
N GLU A 33 -29.58 19.24 -12.39
CA GLU A 33 -30.95 19.77 -12.31
C GLU A 33 -30.90 21.29 -12.15
N ALA A 34 -31.52 21.94 -13.11
CA ALA A 34 -31.76 23.36 -13.10
C ALA A 34 -32.98 23.67 -12.22
N GLY A 35 -32.78 24.41 -11.16
CA GLY A 35 -33.84 24.93 -10.28
C GLY A 35 -33.53 26.34 -9.86
N THR A 36 -34.25 27.29 -10.48
CA THR A 36 -34.25 28.71 -10.16
C THR A 36 -34.88 29.02 -8.81
N GLY A 37 -34.18 29.73 -7.92
CA GLY A 37 -34.77 30.37 -6.75
C GLY A 37 -33.70 31.13 -5.96
N PRO A 38 -33.85 32.44 -5.69
CA PRO A 38 -32.90 33.22 -4.91
C PRO A 38 -33.19 33.03 -3.43
N SER A 39 -32.50 32.08 -2.80
CA SER A 39 -32.45 31.99 -1.33
C SER A 39 -31.07 32.44 -0.90
N SER A 40 -31.06 33.58 -0.21
CA SER A 40 -29.90 34.10 0.54
C SER A 40 -29.50 33.12 1.64
N THR A 41 -28.89 32.01 1.27
CA THR A 41 -28.26 31.14 2.23
C THR A 41 -26.90 31.73 2.53
N SER A 42 -26.76 32.30 3.71
CA SER A 42 -25.47 32.63 4.30
C SER A 42 -24.59 31.40 4.17
N VAL A 43 -23.65 31.44 3.22
CA VAL A 43 -22.58 30.45 3.13
C VAL A 43 -21.81 30.56 4.42
N GLN A 44 -22.18 29.72 5.35
CA GLN A 44 -21.42 29.47 6.57
C GLN A 44 -20.11 28.89 6.06
N LYS A 45 -19.12 29.78 5.89
CA LYS A 45 -17.74 29.42 5.55
C LYS A 45 -17.29 28.49 6.67
N VAL A 46 -17.44 27.18 6.39
CA VAL A 46 -16.85 26.13 7.23
C VAL A 46 -15.41 26.55 7.36
N ALA A 47 -15.04 26.98 8.56
CA ALA A 47 -13.65 27.29 8.85
C ALA A 47 -12.89 25.98 8.60
N GLU A 48 -12.30 25.86 7.42
CA GLU A 48 -11.32 24.84 7.16
C GLU A 48 -10.35 24.92 8.32
N SER A 49 -10.32 23.89 9.14
CA SER A 49 -9.34 23.72 10.19
C SER A 49 -7.98 23.66 9.51
N ARG A 50 -7.43 24.85 9.21
CA ARG A 50 -6.09 24.96 8.65
C ARG A 50 -5.16 24.36 9.69
N ARG A 51 -4.61 23.20 9.35
CA ARG A 51 -3.47 22.68 10.12
C ARG A 51 -2.40 23.77 10.17
N PRO A 52 -1.70 23.89 11.30
CA PRO A 52 -0.58 24.81 11.38
C PRO A 52 0.36 24.58 10.20
N ALA A 53 0.85 25.64 9.60
CA ALA A 53 1.87 25.53 8.58
C ALA A 53 3.08 24.77 9.14
N LEU A 54 3.68 23.91 8.35
CA LEU A 54 4.90 23.21 8.72
C LEU A 54 6.01 24.23 8.99
N SER A 55 6.83 23.97 9.98
CA SER A 55 8.08 24.72 10.18
C SER A 55 9.08 24.42 9.07
N ALA A 56 10.05 25.29 8.85
CA ALA A 56 11.10 25.08 7.84
C ALA A 56 11.87 23.76 8.06
N ALA A 57 12.04 23.33 9.32
CA ALA A 57 12.69 22.06 9.64
C ALA A 57 11.83 20.85 9.26
N GLU A 58 10.52 20.94 9.47
CA GLU A 58 9.56 19.89 9.07
C GLU A 58 9.45 19.80 7.55
N GLU A 59 9.36 20.94 6.85
CA GLU A 59 9.35 20.96 5.38
C GLU A 59 10.62 20.36 4.80
N HIS A 60 11.79 20.66 5.37
CA HIS A 60 13.05 20.09 4.94
C HIS A 60 13.07 18.57 5.11
N TYR A 61 12.68 18.08 6.28
CA TYR A 61 12.58 16.65 6.58
C TYR A 61 11.63 15.93 5.61
N ILE A 62 10.44 16.47 5.39
CA ILE A 62 9.44 15.88 4.49
C ILE A 62 9.95 15.83 3.05
N ARG A 63 10.67 16.86 2.59
CA ARG A 63 11.28 16.89 1.26
C ARG A 63 12.34 15.80 1.08
N GLU A 64 13.12 15.50 2.11
CA GLU A 64 14.10 14.41 2.08
C GLU A 64 13.44 13.03 2.19
N LEU A 65 12.32 12.93 2.91
CA LEU A 65 11.53 11.70 3.01
C LEU A 65 10.83 11.34 1.68
N TRP A 66 10.41 12.34 0.90
CA TRP A 66 9.61 12.15 -0.31
C TRP A 66 10.17 11.15 -1.33
N PRO A 67 11.45 11.21 -1.75
CA PRO A 67 12.00 10.23 -2.68
C PRO A 67 12.05 8.82 -2.08
N ILE A 68 12.23 8.68 -0.76
CA ILE A 68 12.20 7.38 -0.09
C ILE A 68 10.77 6.81 -0.15
N HIS A 69 9.79 7.65 0.13
CA HIS A 69 8.37 7.29 0.06
C HIS A 69 7.98 6.80 -1.35
N GLY A 70 8.36 7.53 -2.38
CA GLY A 70 8.09 7.15 -3.76
C GLY A 70 8.72 5.80 -4.16
N ASP A 71 9.92 5.47 -3.63
CA ASP A 71 10.54 4.16 -3.87
C ASP A 71 9.77 3.04 -3.16
N VAL A 72 9.37 3.26 -1.91
CA VAL A 72 8.59 2.29 -1.12
C VAL A 72 7.23 2.03 -1.77
N GLU A 73 6.49 3.07 -2.14
CA GLU A 73 5.17 2.93 -2.77
C GLU A 73 5.24 2.18 -4.10
N ARG A 74 6.14 2.59 -5.00
CA ARG A 74 6.33 1.88 -6.28
C ARG A 74 6.67 0.42 -6.08
N SER A 75 7.51 0.10 -5.09
CA SER A 75 7.90 -1.27 -4.78
C SER A 75 6.74 -2.08 -4.24
N THR A 76 5.95 -1.50 -3.34
CA THR A 76 4.75 -2.13 -2.76
C THR A 76 3.71 -2.41 -3.85
N MET A 77 3.45 -1.46 -4.72
CA MET A 77 2.54 -1.64 -5.86
C MET A 77 3.03 -2.75 -6.81
N ARG A 78 4.31 -2.72 -7.20
CA ARG A 78 4.90 -3.73 -8.09
C ARG A 78 4.83 -5.14 -7.50
N MET A 79 5.07 -5.26 -6.19
CA MET A 79 4.99 -6.54 -5.50
C MET A 79 3.54 -7.04 -5.44
N SER A 80 2.58 -6.19 -5.08
CA SER A 80 1.16 -6.53 -5.02
C SER A 80 0.61 -6.96 -6.38
N LEU A 81 0.87 -6.18 -7.43
CA LEU A 81 0.51 -6.54 -8.81
C LEU A 81 1.20 -7.82 -9.27
N GLY A 82 2.47 -8.02 -8.89
CA GLY A 82 3.22 -9.24 -9.19
C GLY A 82 2.55 -10.47 -8.60
N GLN A 83 2.08 -10.41 -7.35
CA GLN A 83 1.37 -11.52 -6.71
C GLN A 83 0.02 -11.80 -7.38
N ILE A 84 -0.74 -10.75 -7.76
CA ILE A 84 -2.01 -10.89 -8.48
C ILE A 84 -1.77 -11.55 -9.85
N PHE A 85 -0.81 -11.06 -10.63
CA PHE A 85 -0.49 -11.63 -11.94
C PHE A 85 0.01 -13.06 -11.85
N TYR A 86 0.80 -13.41 -10.85
CA TYR A 86 1.20 -14.78 -10.60
C TYR A 86 -0.01 -15.69 -10.33
N LYS A 87 -0.93 -15.26 -9.47
CA LYS A 87 -2.16 -16.02 -9.18
C LYS A 87 -3.10 -16.16 -10.37
N THR A 88 -3.09 -15.21 -11.30
CA THR A 88 -3.88 -15.25 -12.55
C THR A 88 -3.09 -15.82 -13.73
N GLN A 89 -1.93 -16.44 -13.48
CA GLN A 89 -1.06 -17.06 -14.49
C GLN A 89 -0.51 -16.07 -15.55
N GLY A 90 -0.57 -14.78 -15.28
CA GLY A 90 0.03 -13.74 -16.12
C GLY A 90 1.50 -13.47 -15.80
N LEU A 91 2.07 -14.15 -14.80
CA LEU A 91 3.47 -14.00 -14.39
C LEU A 91 4.02 -15.37 -13.97
N SER A 92 5.23 -15.70 -14.41
CA SER A 92 5.91 -16.92 -13.99
C SER A 92 6.42 -16.83 -12.55
N ARG A 93 6.67 -18.00 -11.94
CA ARG A 93 7.27 -18.08 -10.61
C ARG A 93 8.66 -17.43 -10.55
N ALA A 94 9.45 -17.54 -11.59
CA ALA A 94 10.79 -16.94 -11.69
C ALA A 94 10.70 -15.39 -11.73
N GLU A 95 9.78 -14.85 -12.52
CA GLU A 95 9.54 -13.41 -12.59
C GLU A 95 9.02 -12.84 -11.28
N LEU A 96 8.10 -13.54 -10.60
CA LEU A 96 7.66 -13.13 -9.27
C LEU A 96 8.84 -13.13 -8.28
N ASN A 97 9.70 -14.16 -8.30
CA ASN A 97 10.90 -14.20 -7.45
C ASN A 97 11.80 -12.98 -7.66
N SER A 98 12.04 -12.59 -8.92
CA SER A 98 12.82 -11.38 -9.23
C SER A 98 12.18 -10.13 -8.63
N ARG A 99 10.89 -9.94 -8.83
CA ARG A 99 10.15 -8.79 -8.28
C ARG A 99 10.19 -8.71 -6.76
N VAL A 100 10.06 -9.86 -6.08
CA VAL A 100 10.11 -9.90 -4.61
C VAL A 100 11.51 -9.59 -4.09
N LYS A 101 12.56 -10.07 -4.77
CA LYS A 101 13.96 -9.70 -4.44
C LYS A 101 14.24 -8.23 -4.64
N GLU A 102 13.75 -7.63 -5.72
CA GLU A 102 13.86 -6.19 -5.98
C GLU A 102 13.12 -5.38 -4.91
N ALA A 103 11.92 -5.80 -4.52
CA ALA A 103 11.17 -5.17 -3.45
C ALA A 103 11.91 -5.24 -2.11
N LEU A 104 12.44 -6.41 -1.75
CA LEU A 104 13.22 -6.58 -0.53
C LEU A 104 14.44 -5.64 -0.50
N ALA A 105 15.19 -5.56 -1.60
CA ALA A 105 16.34 -4.66 -1.70
C ALA A 105 15.93 -3.18 -1.56
N THR A 106 14.80 -2.79 -2.15
CA THR A 106 14.25 -1.42 -2.02
C THR A 106 13.89 -1.10 -0.58
N TYR A 107 13.22 -2.01 0.14
CA TYR A 107 12.85 -1.79 1.55
C TYR A 107 14.08 -1.72 2.46
N GLN A 108 15.08 -2.55 2.24
CA GLN A 108 16.37 -2.48 2.97
C GLN A 108 17.09 -1.15 2.75
N ALA A 109 17.14 -0.69 1.49
CA ALA A 109 17.72 0.62 1.16
C ALA A 109 16.91 1.77 1.79
N ALA A 110 15.57 1.68 1.79
CA ALA A 110 14.70 2.65 2.43
C ALA A 110 14.93 2.70 3.95
N GLU A 111 15.03 1.56 4.64
CA GLU A 111 15.38 1.52 6.07
C GLU A 111 16.72 2.21 6.37
N THR A 112 17.74 1.93 5.56
CA THR A 112 19.06 2.55 5.72
C THR A 112 19.00 4.08 5.54
N ARG A 113 18.29 4.54 4.50
CA ARG A 113 18.11 5.98 4.22
C ARG A 113 17.30 6.66 5.32
N LEU A 114 16.22 6.04 5.78
CA LEU A 114 15.42 6.54 6.90
C LEU A 114 16.25 6.64 8.17
N GLY A 115 17.05 5.62 8.50
CA GLY A 115 17.94 5.66 9.67
C GLY A 115 18.99 6.76 9.62
N ALA A 116 19.31 7.28 8.43
CA ALA A 116 20.21 8.41 8.25
C ALA A 116 19.51 9.79 8.30
N LEU A 117 18.17 9.82 8.18
CA LEU A 117 17.41 11.07 8.30
C LEU A 117 17.32 11.52 9.76
N GLY A 118 17.56 12.80 10.00
CA GLY A 118 17.40 13.45 11.31
C GLY A 118 16.01 14.09 11.45
N PRO A 119 15.00 13.40 11.97
CA PRO A 119 13.69 14.00 12.13
C PRO A 119 13.72 15.14 13.15
N PRO A 120 13.01 16.26 12.90
CA PRO A 120 12.78 17.26 13.94
C PRO A 120 12.02 16.64 15.10
N THR A 121 12.14 17.21 16.30
CA THR A 121 11.53 16.65 17.52
C THR A 121 10.01 16.46 17.37
N SER A 122 9.34 17.36 16.66
CA SER A 122 7.89 17.33 16.40
C SER A 122 7.45 16.19 15.49
N LEU A 123 8.34 15.59 14.67
CA LEU A 123 8.04 14.50 13.74
C LEU A 123 8.73 13.19 14.12
N ARG A 124 9.31 13.09 15.29
CA ARG A 124 10.04 11.89 15.72
C ARG A 124 9.15 10.64 15.76
N ASN A 125 7.96 10.77 16.31
CA ASN A 125 7.02 9.65 16.41
C ASN A 125 6.53 9.20 15.03
N GLU A 126 6.28 10.14 14.14
CA GLU A 126 5.90 9.89 12.75
C GLU A 126 7.02 9.20 11.96
N HIS A 127 8.26 9.62 12.19
CA HIS A 127 9.44 8.97 11.62
C HIS A 127 9.56 7.51 12.06
N GLU A 128 9.45 7.24 13.36
CA GLU A 128 9.50 5.87 13.89
C GLU A 128 8.35 5.01 13.35
N ALA A 129 7.15 5.58 13.26
CA ALA A 129 6.00 4.88 12.69
C ALA A 129 6.21 4.57 11.20
N TYR A 130 6.81 5.49 10.43
CA TYR A 130 7.15 5.28 9.04
C TYR A 130 8.21 4.16 8.89
N LEU A 131 9.26 4.20 9.69
CA LEU A 131 10.29 3.16 9.72
C LEU A 131 9.70 1.79 10.06
N ALA A 132 8.78 1.73 11.02
CA ALA A 132 8.06 0.50 11.37
C ALA A 132 7.22 -0.03 10.19
N ALA A 133 6.56 0.84 9.43
CA ALA A 133 5.82 0.44 8.24
C ALA A 133 6.73 -0.18 7.16
N VAL A 134 7.90 0.43 6.89
CA VAL A 134 8.88 -0.11 5.94
C VAL A 134 9.42 -1.47 6.37
N ARG A 135 9.64 -1.67 7.67
CA ARG A 135 10.02 -2.99 8.23
C ARG A 135 8.95 -4.05 7.98
N LEU A 136 7.69 -3.71 8.12
CA LEU A 136 6.58 -4.63 7.82
C LEU A 136 6.57 -5.05 6.34
N PHE A 137 6.82 -4.13 5.42
CA PHE A 137 6.97 -4.49 4.00
C PHE A 137 8.17 -5.38 3.74
N ARG A 138 9.31 -5.11 4.38
CA ARG A 138 10.49 -5.98 4.29
C ARG A 138 10.20 -7.37 4.80
N GLU A 139 9.54 -7.49 5.96
CA GLU A 139 9.16 -8.77 6.53
C GLU A 139 8.16 -9.52 5.65
N SER A 140 7.19 -8.82 5.07
CA SER A 140 6.26 -9.37 4.08
C SER A 140 7.00 -9.94 2.87
N ALA A 141 7.92 -9.16 2.28
CA ALA A 141 8.72 -9.62 1.14
C ALA A 141 9.60 -10.83 1.51
N THR A 142 10.20 -10.82 2.70
CA THR A 142 10.99 -11.96 3.22
C THR A 142 10.14 -13.22 3.38
N GLU A 143 8.90 -13.08 3.84
CA GLU A 143 7.98 -14.21 3.96
C GLU A 143 7.61 -14.77 2.59
N VAL A 144 7.28 -13.93 1.61
CA VAL A 144 7.01 -14.37 0.24
C VAL A 144 8.21 -15.09 -0.37
N LEU A 145 9.44 -14.69 -0.07
CA LEU A 145 10.64 -15.36 -0.60
C LEU A 145 10.76 -16.81 -0.19
N LYS A 146 10.22 -17.22 0.96
CA LYS A 146 10.26 -18.61 1.43
C LYS A 146 9.58 -19.57 0.46
N MET A 147 8.49 -19.11 -0.22
CA MET A 147 7.79 -19.94 -1.21
C MET A 147 8.69 -20.43 -2.33
N PHE A 148 9.76 -19.70 -2.66
CA PHE A 148 10.69 -20.11 -3.72
C PHE A 148 11.69 -21.16 -3.26
N GLY A 149 11.87 -21.30 -1.95
CA GLY A 149 12.73 -22.34 -1.35
C GLY A 149 12.01 -23.66 -1.13
N ASP A 150 10.78 -23.63 -0.61
CA ASP A 150 10.02 -24.81 -0.22
C ASP A 150 8.86 -25.20 -1.16
N GLY A 151 8.58 -24.35 -2.14
CA GLY A 151 7.53 -24.60 -3.12
C GLY A 151 6.11 -24.23 -2.67
N ARG A 152 5.92 -23.70 -1.46
CA ARG A 152 4.61 -23.47 -0.84
C ARG A 152 4.11 -22.06 -1.08
N ASP A 153 2.97 -21.94 -1.74
CA ASP A 153 2.35 -20.65 -2.07
C ASP A 153 1.60 -20.00 -0.88
N ASP A 154 1.39 -20.73 0.22
CA ASP A 154 0.72 -20.22 1.43
C ASP A 154 1.54 -19.14 2.16
N HIS A 155 2.84 -19.03 1.90
CA HIS A 155 3.67 -17.91 2.36
C HIS A 155 3.13 -16.54 1.93
N MET A 156 2.45 -16.45 0.78
CA MET A 156 1.79 -15.20 0.38
C MET A 156 0.63 -14.82 1.30
N LEU A 157 -0.12 -15.81 1.81
CA LEU A 157 -1.21 -15.56 2.76
C LEU A 157 -0.65 -15.11 4.12
N THR A 158 0.47 -15.68 4.55
CA THR A 158 1.16 -15.29 5.80
C THR A 158 1.81 -13.90 5.69
N ALA A 159 2.27 -13.52 4.50
CA ALA A 159 2.89 -12.23 4.23
C ALA A 159 1.86 -11.07 4.16
N TYR A 160 0.64 -11.36 3.70
CA TYR A 160 -0.38 -10.37 3.41
C TYR A 160 -0.73 -9.45 4.60
N PRO A 161 -0.99 -9.95 5.84
CA PRO A 161 -1.31 -9.09 6.97
C PRO A 161 -0.24 -8.04 7.27
N LYS A 162 1.04 -8.41 7.13
CA LYS A 162 2.17 -7.48 7.34
C LYS A 162 2.19 -6.36 6.31
N SER A 163 1.99 -6.71 5.05
CA SER A 163 1.91 -5.75 3.96
C SER A 163 0.70 -4.81 4.13
N GLN A 164 -0.43 -5.34 4.56
CA GLN A 164 -1.63 -4.55 4.85
C GLN A 164 -1.39 -3.57 6.01
N GLU A 165 -0.86 -4.03 7.13
CA GLU A 165 -0.53 -3.18 8.28
C GLU A 165 0.46 -2.07 7.91
N GLY A 166 1.49 -2.39 7.12
CA GLY A 166 2.44 -1.40 6.60
C GLY A 166 1.75 -0.32 5.77
N SER A 167 0.84 -0.72 4.88
CA SER A 167 0.07 0.20 4.04
C SER A 167 -0.86 1.10 4.86
N ASP A 168 -1.52 0.55 5.86
CA ASP A 168 -2.42 1.31 6.74
C ASP A 168 -1.63 2.37 7.54
N LYS A 169 -0.47 2.01 8.09
CA LYS A 169 0.43 2.96 8.77
C LYS A 169 0.89 4.09 7.85
N ILE A 170 1.30 3.78 6.61
CA ILE A 170 1.71 4.83 5.66
C ILE A 170 0.53 5.74 5.31
N ARG A 171 -0.66 5.20 5.13
CA ARG A 171 -1.87 6.00 4.85
C ARG A 171 -2.20 6.96 5.98
N GLU A 172 -2.12 6.53 7.22
CA GLU A 172 -2.32 7.39 8.40
C GLU A 172 -1.29 8.53 8.46
N LEU A 173 -0.03 8.20 8.16
CA LEU A 173 1.07 9.18 8.14
C LEU A 173 0.96 10.16 6.97
N GLY A 174 0.47 9.71 5.82
CA GLY A 174 0.29 10.55 4.64
C GLY A 174 -0.56 11.78 4.93
N GLY A 175 -1.63 11.64 5.67
CA GLY A 175 -2.44 12.78 6.12
C GLY A 175 -1.71 13.78 7.02
N LYS A 176 -0.61 13.40 7.67
CA LYS A 176 0.23 14.27 8.50
C LYS A 176 1.36 14.92 7.71
N PHE A 177 2.06 14.14 6.90
CA PHE A 177 3.21 14.61 6.12
C PHE A 177 2.80 15.46 4.91
N TRP A 178 1.72 15.07 4.23
CA TRP A 178 1.29 15.68 2.97
C TRP A 178 -0.20 16.00 2.97
N PRO A 179 -0.65 16.91 3.84
CA PRO A 179 -2.08 17.14 4.10
C PRO A 179 -2.87 17.66 2.90
N HIS A 180 -2.20 18.13 1.84
CA HIS A 180 -2.83 18.67 0.64
C HIS A 180 -2.59 17.84 -0.63
N GLU A 181 -1.64 16.91 -0.59
CA GLU A 181 -1.27 16.06 -1.72
C GLU A 181 -1.84 14.66 -1.61
N PHE A 182 -2.39 14.35 -0.43
CA PHE A 182 -3.06 13.11 -0.19
C PHE A 182 -4.56 13.30 -0.23
N PRO A 183 -5.18 13.14 -1.41
CA PRO A 183 -6.19 12.12 -1.45
C PRO A 183 -5.45 10.80 -1.65
N PRO A 184 -5.64 9.80 -0.78
CA PRO A 184 -5.23 8.46 -1.12
C PRO A 184 -5.90 8.12 -2.45
N HIS A 185 -5.08 7.76 -3.41
CA HIS A 185 -5.56 7.33 -4.73
C HIS A 185 -6.27 6.01 -4.63
#